data_7c51942cb015d4bc616221528779d1ab
#
_entry.id   7c51942cb015d4bc616221528779d1ab
#
_cell.length_a   1.000
_cell.length_b   1.000
_cell.length_c   1.000
_cell.angle_alpha   90.00
_cell.angle_beta   90.00
_cell.angle_gamma   90.00
#
_symmetry.space_group_name_H-M   'P 1'
#
loop_
_entity.id
_entity.type
_entity.pdbx_description
1 polymer ?
#
loop_
_entity_poly.entity_id
_entity_poly.type
_entity_poly.pdbx_seq_one_letter_code
_entity_poly.pdbx_strand_id
1 'polypeptide(L)'
;MGLTKALANEWAKYNINVNAIAPGYMITNNTKALREDLKRNQEILDRIPSGRWGKPEDLGGVAVFLASDASNYVNGYTIAVDGGWLSR
;
A
#
# COMPACT_ATOMS: atom_id res chain seq x y z
N MET A 1 9.41 0.24 -7.50
CA MET A 1 9.68 -1.17 -7.81
C MET A 1 10.01 -1.32 -9.28
N GLY A 2 11.05 -2.11 -9.58
CA GLY A 2 11.58 -2.24 -10.94
C GLY A 2 10.57 -2.79 -11.95
N LEU A 3 9.82 -3.83 -11.57
CA LEU A 3 8.84 -4.44 -12.47
C LEU A 3 7.70 -3.47 -12.80
N THR A 4 7.19 -2.75 -11.82
CA THR A 4 6.13 -1.76 -12.03
C THR A 4 6.58 -0.70 -13.03
N LYS A 5 7.77 -0.16 -12.84
CA LYS A 5 8.32 0.86 -13.75
C LYS A 5 8.57 0.33 -15.14
N ALA A 6 9.13 -0.88 -15.25
CA ALA A 6 9.41 -1.51 -16.53
C ALA A 6 8.13 -1.72 -17.35
N LEU A 7 7.10 -2.30 -16.72
CA LEU A 7 5.83 -2.54 -17.39
C LEU A 7 5.09 -1.24 -17.72
N ALA A 8 5.17 -0.25 -16.83
CA ALA A 8 4.56 1.05 -17.08
C ALA A 8 5.14 1.70 -18.33
N ASN A 9 6.46 1.66 -18.46
CA ASN A 9 7.13 2.22 -19.64
C ASN A 9 6.82 1.43 -20.91
N GLU A 10 6.80 0.12 -20.82
CA GLU A 10 6.59 -0.74 -21.99
C GLU A 10 5.16 -0.64 -22.54
N TRP A 11 4.17 -0.56 -21.63
CA TRP A 11 2.75 -0.63 -22.00
C TRP A 11 2.06 0.72 -22.11
N ALA A 12 2.75 1.82 -21.79
CA ALA A 12 2.15 3.16 -21.87
C ALA A 12 1.64 3.48 -23.27
N LYS A 13 2.36 3.04 -24.30
CA LYS A 13 1.96 3.26 -25.71
C LYS A 13 0.65 2.56 -26.08
N TYR A 14 0.22 1.59 -25.28
CA TYR A 14 -1.07 0.91 -25.46
C TYR A 14 -2.16 1.50 -24.57
N ASN A 15 -1.89 2.63 -23.94
CA ASN A 15 -2.82 3.28 -23.00
C ASN A 15 -3.11 2.40 -21.77
N ILE A 16 -2.10 1.67 -21.32
CA ILE A 16 -2.19 0.84 -20.10
C ILE A 16 -1.31 1.45 -19.04
N ASN A 17 -1.90 1.71 -17.88
CA ASN A 17 -1.17 2.18 -16.70
C ASN A 17 -0.87 1.01 -15.78
N VAL A 18 0.34 0.99 -15.23
CA VAL A 18 0.79 -0.04 -14.30
C VAL A 18 1.28 0.66 -13.03
N ASN A 19 0.60 0.39 -11.94
CA ASN A 19 0.92 0.95 -10.63
C ASN A 19 0.94 -0.18 -9.59
N ALA A 20 1.50 0.10 -8.44
CA ALA A 20 1.57 -0.87 -7.35
C ALA A 20 1.06 -0.23 -6.05
N ILE A 21 0.53 -1.09 -5.18
CA ILE A 21 0.14 -0.70 -3.82
C ILE A 21 1.10 -1.40 -2.86
N ALA A 22 1.75 -0.62 -2.00
CA ALA A 22 2.62 -1.15 -0.96
C ALA A 22 1.91 -0.97 0.39
N PRO A 23 1.22 -2.01 0.90
CA PRO A 23 0.57 -1.92 2.20
C PRO A 23 1.58 -1.99 3.33
N GLY A 24 1.28 -1.30 4.45
CA GLY A 24 2.05 -1.42 5.66
C GLY A 24 1.59 -2.60 6.51
N TYR A 25 1.60 -2.42 7.83
CA TYR A 25 1.13 -3.46 8.75
C TYR A 25 -0.39 -3.52 8.76
N MET A 26 -0.93 -4.62 8.27
CA MET A 26 -2.37 -4.81 8.07
C MET A 26 -2.91 -5.92 8.97
N ILE A 27 -4.16 -5.78 9.36
CA ILE A 27 -4.88 -6.83 10.10
C ILE A 27 -5.25 -7.93 9.12
N THR A 28 -4.50 -9.05 9.18
CA THR A 28 -4.73 -10.23 8.35
C THR A 28 -4.46 -11.48 9.19
N ASN A 29 -4.78 -12.65 8.66
CA ASN A 29 -4.43 -13.90 9.32
C ASN A 29 -2.91 -14.06 9.50
N ASN A 30 -2.14 -13.55 8.56
CA ASN A 30 -0.67 -13.64 8.63
C ASN A 30 -0.06 -12.80 9.74
N THR A 31 -0.74 -11.75 10.20
CA THR A 31 -0.24 -10.87 11.26
C THR A 31 -0.85 -11.16 12.63
N LYS A 32 -1.70 -12.18 12.74
CA LYS A 32 -2.41 -12.47 13.97
C LYS A 32 -1.47 -12.71 15.16
N ALA A 33 -0.47 -13.58 14.99
CA ALA A 33 0.49 -13.89 16.05
C ALA A 33 1.25 -12.63 16.49
N LEU A 34 1.61 -11.78 15.55
CA LEU A 34 2.32 -10.53 15.80
C LEU A 34 1.47 -9.55 16.60
N ARG A 35 0.18 -9.44 16.27
CA ARG A 35 -0.76 -8.57 16.96
C ARG A 35 -1.10 -9.06 18.37
N GLU A 36 -1.06 -10.36 18.59
CA GLU A 36 -1.32 -10.97 19.90
C GLU A 36 -0.10 -10.90 20.83
N ASP A 37 1.09 -10.70 20.31
CA ASP A 37 2.30 -10.46 21.10
C ASP A 37 2.29 -8.98 21.54
N LEU A 38 1.95 -8.74 22.80
CA LEU A 38 1.74 -7.39 23.32
C LEU A 38 2.96 -6.49 23.13
N LYS A 39 4.16 -7.03 23.33
CA LYS A 39 5.38 -6.24 23.17
C LYS A 39 5.63 -5.88 21.71
N ARG A 40 5.54 -6.85 20.81
CA ARG A 40 5.75 -6.63 19.39
C ARG A 40 4.68 -5.71 18.81
N ASN A 41 3.44 -5.92 19.22
CA ASN A 41 2.34 -5.06 18.78
C ASN A 41 2.59 -3.61 19.17
N GLN A 42 3.01 -3.37 20.40
CA GLN A 42 3.26 -2.00 20.87
C GLN A 42 4.44 -1.37 20.13
N GLU A 43 5.52 -2.13 19.90
CA GLU A 43 6.68 -1.64 19.15
C GLU A 43 6.28 -1.20 17.74
N ILE A 44 5.42 -1.97 17.09
CA ILE A 44 4.93 -1.65 15.74
C ILE A 44 4.04 -0.41 15.78
N LEU A 45 3.08 -0.37 16.71
CA LEU A 45 2.18 0.79 16.85
C LEU A 45 2.94 2.08 17.08
N ASP A 46 4.00 2.03 17.89
CA ASP A 46 4.80 3.22 18.20
C ASP A 46 5.48 3.80 16.97
N ARG A 47 5.66 3.00 15.92
CA ARG A 47 6.29 3.44 14.67
C ARG A 47 5.28 3.84 13.59
N ILE A 48 4.00 3.63 13.82
CA ILE A 48 2.97 4.02 12.85
C ILE A 48 2.40 5.37 13.26
N PRO A 49 2.65 6.45 12.50
CA PRO A 49 2.12 7.77 12.84
C PRO A 49 0.61 7.79 13.04
N SER A 50 -0.15 7.03 12.25
CA SER A 50 -1.61 6.93 12.42
C SER A 50 -2.03 6.20 13.69
N GLY A 51 -1.12 5.50 14.36
CA GLY A 51 -1.36 4.87 15.66
C GLY A 51 -2.25 3.63 15.62
N ARG A 52 -2.40 3.01 14.47
CA ARG A 52 -3.23 1.80 14.33
C ARG A 52 -2.76 0.90 13.20
N TRP A 53 -3.12 -0.37 13.29
CA TRP A 53 -2.97 -1.32 12.20
C TRP A 53 -3.93 -0.95 11.06
N GLY A 54 -3.52 -1.19 9.83
CA GLY A 54 -4.39 -1.02 8.68
C GLY A 54 -5.41 -2.14 8.58
N LYS A 55 -6.56 -1.84 7.99
CA LYS A 55 -7.63 -2.80 7.72
C LYS A 55 -7.72 -3.02 6.21
N PRO A 56 -8.24 -4.17 5.76
CA PRO A 56 -8.45 -4.39 4.33
C PRO A 56 -9.19 -3.24 3.64
N GLU A 57 -10.15 -2.62 4.31
CA GLU A 57 -10.92 -1.48 3.79
C GLU A 57 -10.02 -0.27 3.48
N ASP A 58 -8.90 -0.13 4.19
CA ASP A 58 -7.97 0.98 3.95
C ASP A 58 -7.29 0.87 2.58
N LEU A 59 -7.27 -0.31 1.97
CA LEU A 59 -6.71 -0.52 0.63
C LEU A 59 -7.76 -0.35 -0.47
N GLY A 60 -9.05 -0.52 -0.14
CA GLY A 60 -10.12 -0.52 -1.13
C GLY A 60 -10.22 0.78 -1.92
N GLY A 61 -10.16 1.92 -1.23
CA GLY A 61 -10.24 3.23 -1.90
C GLY A 61 -9.11 3.47 -2.86
N VAL A 62 -7.89 3.07 -2.49
CA VAL A 62 -6.72 3.20 -3.37
C VAL A 62 -6.86 2.31 -4.60
N ALA A 63 -7.33 1.08 -4.43
CA ALA A 63 -7.54 0.16 -5.53
C ALA A 63 -8.59 0.71 -6.51
N VAL A 64 -9.70 1.22 -6.00
CA VAL A 64 -10.74 1.85 -6.82
C VAL A 64 -10.20 3.07 -7.56
N PHE A 65 -9.44 3.92 -6.88
CA PHE A 65 -8.80 5.09 -7.50
C PHE A 65 -7.92 4.67 -8.68
N LEU A 66 -7.04 3.69 -8.47
CA LEU A 66 -6.12 3.23 -9.51
C LEU A 66 -6.83 2.52 -10.67
N ALA A 67 -8.01 1.95 -10.42
CA ALA A 67 -8.80 1.28 -11.45
C ALA A 67 -9.75 2.24 -12.19
N SER A 68 -9.82 3.50 -11.76
CA SER A 68 -10.77 4.47 -12.30
C SER A 68 -10.11 5.51 -13.20
N ASP A 69 -10.94 6.27 -13.92
CA ASP A 69 -10.47 7.38 -14.75
C ASP A 69 -9.79 8.48 -13.94
N ALA A 70 -10.05 8.54 -12.63
CA ALA A 70 -9.43 9.54 -11.76
C ALA A 70 -7.90 9.41 -11.71
N SER A 71 -7.34 8.23 -12.05
CA SER A 71 -5.91 7.98 -12.06
C SER A 71 -5.32 7.87 -13.46
N ASN A 72 -5.98 8.38 -14.49
CA ASN A 72 -5.55 8.21 -15.88
C ASN A 72 -4.12 8.68 -16.16
N TYR A 73 -3.62 9.65 -15.41
CA TYR A 73 -2.27 10.17 -15.60
C TYR A 73 -1.28 9.63 -14.55
N VAL A 74 -1.69 8.65 -13.76
CA VAL A 74 -0.83 7.98 -12.76
C VAL A 74 -0.29 6.70 -13.39
N ASN A 75 1.01 6.63 -13.57
CA ASN A 75 1.63 5.47 -14.22
C ASN A 75 3.04 5.23 -13.66
N GLY A 76 3.37 3.98 -13.39
CA GLY A 76 4.69 3.59 -12.89
C GLY A 76 4.92 3.94 -11.43
N TYR A 77 3.88 4.20 -10.67
CA TYR A 77 3.98 4.67 -9.30
C TYR A 77 3.62 3.57 -8.30
N THR A 78 4.33 3.55 -7.18
CA THR A 78 4.01 2.70 -6.03
C THR A 78 3.45 3.56 -4.92
N ILE A 79 2.19 3.30 -4.53
CA ILE A 79 1.52 4.05 -3.47
C ILE A 79 1.67 3.29 -2.17
N ALA A 80 2.29 3.92 -1.18
CA ALA A 80 2.36 3.35 0.17
C ALA A 80 1.05 3.63 0.91
N VAL A 81 0.43 2.58 1.45
CA VAL A 81 -0.76 2.68 2.30
C VAL A 81 -0.41 2.07 3.64
N ASP A 82 0.22 2.85 4.50
CA ASP A 82 0.97 2.34 5.65
C ASP A 82 0.79 3.17 6.94
N GLY A 83 -0.18 4.06 6.96
CA GLY A 83 -0.42 4.90 8.13
C GLY A 83 0.71 5.88 8.43
N GLY A 84 1.59 6.11 7.47
CA GLY A 84 2.73 7.02 7.62
C GLY A 84 4.04 6.33 8.01
N TRP A 85 4.08 5.01 8.01
CA TRP A 85 5.30 4.26 8.39
C TRP A 85 6.54 4.75 7.68
N LEU A 86 6.47 4.96 6.35
CA LEU A 86 7.60 5.41 5.56
C LEU A 86 7.94 6.90 5.72
N SER A 87 7.09 7.66 6.38
CA SER A 87 7.32 9.10 6.57
C SER A 87 8.16 9.40 7.80
N ARG A 88 8.58 8.40 8.53
CA ARG A 88 9.39 8.55 9.75
C ARG A 88 10.82 8.14 9.57
#